data_f29a36f27f0b191f46d5479c9b6740cc
#
_entry.id   f29a36f27f0b191f46d5479c9b6740cc
#
_cell.length_a   1.000
_cell.length_b   1.000
_cell.length_c   1.000
_cell.angle_alpha   90.00
_cell.angle_beta   90.00
_cell.angle_gamma   90.00
#
_symmetry.space_group_name_H-M   'P 1'
#
loop_
_entity.id
_entity.type
_entity.pdbx_description
1 polymer ?
#
loop_
_entity_poly.entity_id
_entity_poly.type
_entity_poly.pdbx_seq_one_letter_code
_entity_poly.pdbx_strand_id
1 'polypeptide(L)'
;MLTEVMRFYGLARPPIDAGFFETEHHAQMSRDIRTAIMGEAGPAPHQAKPGGMISGGGRLIALTSVIGSGKTILSRRLRAELEREGKVIVSRALSVDKAKISVPLLIAALFYDLSPEKQVKISSQSERRERDLQELFRRAKKPVALFIDDAHDLHPKTLTALKRLIELVAEGGGQLSIVLVGHPKLKNDLRRPKMEEIGDRMTVFEFGGLRDRQRDYIDWVLKASLGQGVTPENVLTDDGATLLAAKLKTPLQIGQHLVRAFEAGFEIGAKPIDTGVVEAVLSSQLDDLEPQLTRNGYDLRSLVEQFDAKPAEIRRLLRGDLDPGRTRELLDEMRAAGLPT
;
A
#
# COMPACT_ATOMS: atom_id res chain seq x y z
N MET A 1 23.91 5.71 1.98
CA MET A 1 24.68 6.34 3.08
C MET A 1 26.06 5.71 3.17
N LEU A 2 27.09 6.51 3.20
CA LEU A 2 28.50 6.04 3.22
C LEU A 2 28.88 5.47 4.59
N THR A 3 29.80 4.49 4.60
CA THR A 3 30.31 3.85 5.84
C THR A 3 30.93 4.86 6.81
N GLU A 4 31.56 5.92 6.28
CA GLU A 4 32.17 7.00 7.06
C GLU A 4 31.13 7.81 7.83
N VAL A 5 30.01 8.14 7.20
CA VAL A 5 28.86 8.83 7.85
C VAL A 5 28.32 7.97 9.00
N MET A 6 28.13 6.68 8.75
CA MET A 6 27.67 5.74 9.79
C MET A 6 28.63 5.69 10.98
N ARG A 7 29.94 5.61 10.71
CA ARG A 7 30.96 5.60 11.76
C ARG A 7 30.99 6.91 12.56
N PHE A 8 30.88 8.05 11.88
CA PHE A 8 30.90 9.37 12.52
C PHE A 8 29.75 9.52 13.53
N TYR A 9 28.53 9.13 13.17
CA TYR A 9 27.38 9.19 14.06
C TYR A 9 27.23 7.97 14.98
N GLY A 10 28.01 6.91 14.78
CA GLY A 10 27.90 5.69 15.56
C GLY A 10 26.68 4.83 15.18
N LEU A 11 26.30 4.82 13.91
CA LEU A 11 25.19 4.02 13.39
C LEU A 11 25.68 2.58 13.10
N ALA A 12 24.92 1.60 13.59
CA ALA A 12 25.13 0.19 13.28
C ALA A 12 24.45 -0.23 11.95
N ARG A 13 23.40 0.51 11.56
CA ARG A 13 22.67 0.33 10.29
C ARG A 13 22.07 1.64 9.81
N PRO A 14 21.77 1.78 8.50
CA PRO A 14 21.08 2.96 7.99
C PRO A 14 19.66 3.09 8.58
N PRO A 15 19.16 4.31 8.82
CA PRO A 15 17.78 4.54 9.29
C PRO A 15 16.69 3.88 8.44
N ILE A 16 16.90 3.78 7.13
CA ILE A 16 15.95 3.15 6.21
C ILE A 16 15.80 1.63 6.44
N ASP A 17 16.80 0.99 7.07
CA ASP A 17 16.84 -0.44 7.36
C ASP A 17 16.43 -0.77 8.81
N ALA A 18 15.86 0.19 9.53
CA ALA A 18 15.45 0.01 10.93
C ALA A 18 14.39 -1.09 11.14
N GLY A 19 13.62 -1.43 10.10
CA GLY A 19 12.62 -2.48 10.14
C GLY A 19 11.18 -1.96 10.15
N PHE A 20 10.27 -2.67 10.82
CA PHE A 20 8.85 -2.32 10.86
C PHE A 20 8.44 -1.82 12.24
N PHE A 21 7.97 -0.60 12.30
CA PHE A 21 7.39 0.02 13.49
C PHE A 21 5.93 -0.40 13.62
N GLU A 22 5.66 -1.35 14.50
CA GLU A 22 4.30 -1.84 14.74
C GLU A 22 3.57 -0.95 15.74
N THR A 23 2.36 -0.52 15.38
CA THR A 23 1.46 0.21 16.27
C THR A 23 0.23 -0.65 16.58
N GLU A 24 -0.50 -0.33 17.65
CA GLU A 24 -1.77 -1.02 17.96
C GLU A 24 -2.74 -0.97 16.78
N HIS A 25 -2.77 0.15 16.06
CA HIS A 25 -3.59 0.30 14.87
C HIS A 25 -3.21 -0.71 13.77
N HIS A 26 -1.90 -0.94 13.54
CA HIS A 26 -1.42 -1.94 12.58
C HIS A 26 -1.83 -3.35 12.99
N ALA A 27 -1.68 -3.68 14.28
CA ALA A 27 -2.08 -4.96 14.82
C ALA A 27 -3.60 -5.17 14.74
N GLN A 28 -4.40 -4.13 15.05
CA GLN A 28 -5.85 -4.21 14.93
C GLN A 28 -6.29 -4.39 13.48
N MET A 29 -5.74 -3.62 12.55
CA MET A 29 -6.03 -3.75 11.12
C MET A 29 -5.68 -5.14 10.59
N SER A 30 -4.55 -5.73 10.98
CA SER A 30 -4.18 -7.10 10.62
C SER A 30 -5.22 -8.10 11.13
N ARG A 31 -5.70 -7.95 12.37
CA ARG A 31 -6.79 -8.80 12.92
C ARG A 31 -8.08 -8.65 12.12
N ASP A 32 -8.49 -7.42 11.82
CA ASP A 32 -9.73 -7.14 11.10
C ASP A 32 -9.71 -7.70 9.66
N ILE A 33 -8.59 -7.53 8.95
CA ILE A 33 -8.41 -8.11 7.61
C ILE A 33 -8.44 -9.64 7.68
N ARG A 34 -7.78 -10.24 8.68
CA ARG A 34 -7.79 -11.68 8.88
C ARG A 34 -9.20 -12.21 9.14
N THR A 35 -9.95 -11.59 10.05
CA THR A 35 -11.35 -11.90 10.31
C THR A 35 -12.21 -11.81 9.05
N ALA A 36 -11.99 -10.76 8.24
CA ALA A 36 -12.67 -10.61 6.97
C ALA A 36 -12.32 -11.72 5.97
N ILE A 37 -11.06 -12.17 5.89
CA ILE A 37 -10.62 -13.27 5.01
C ILE A 37 -11.28 -14.59 5.44
N MET A 38 -11.36 -14.86 6.75
CA MET A 38 -11.93 -16.09 7.27
C MET A 38 -13.46 -16.16 7.15
N GLY A 39 -14.11 -15.04 6.83
CA GLY A 39 -15.58 -14.96 6.74
C GLY A 39 -16.28 -14.99 8.11
N GLU A 40 -15.53 -14.81 9.19
CA GLU A 40 -16.09 -14.76 10.54
C GLU A 40 -16.89 -13.46 10.72
N ALA A 41 -18.02 -13.55 11.44
CA ALA A 41 -18.79 -12.38 11.85
C ALA A 41 -18.03 -11.67 12.99
N GLY A 42 -17.10 -10.80 12.63
CA GLY A 42 -16.42 -9.93 13.57
C GLY A 42 -17.18 -8.61 13.77
N PRO A 43 -16.87 -7.84 14.84
CA PRO A 43 -17.37 -6.48 14.98
C PRO A 43 -17.01 -5.70 13.70
N ALA A 44 -17.96 -4.86 13.24
CA ALA A 44 -17.71 -4.01 12.07
C ALA A 44 -16.39 -3.25 12.30
N PRO A 45 -15.42 -3.34 11.36
CA PRO A 45 -14.14 -2.71 11.55
C PRO A 45 -14.34 -1.21 11.78
N HIS A 46 -13.78 -0.66 12.84
CA HIS A 46 -13.96 0.74 13.25
C HIS A 46 -13.64 1.78 12.18
N GLN A 47 -13.06 1.35 11.05
CA GLN A 47 -12.57 2.23 9.97
C GLN A 47 -12.78 1.65 8.55
N ALA A 48 -13.42 0.50 8.40
CA ALA A 48 -13.76 -0.03 7.09
C ALA A 48 -15.21 0.31 6.77
N LYS A 49 -15.48 0.78 5.55
CA LYS A 49 -16.84 0.72 5.03
C LYS A 49 -17.18 -0.77 4.86
N PRO A 50 -18.21 -1.30 5.54
CA PRO A 50 -18.57 -2.69 5.39
C PRO A 50 -19.05 -2.91 3.96
N GLY A 51 -18.29 -3.68 3.18
CA GLY A 51 -18.75 -4.20 1.89
C GLY A 51 -19.71 -5.37 2.09
N GLY A 52 -20.66 -5.55 1.17
CA GLY A 52 -21.57 -6.68 1.19
C GLY A 52 -20.81 -8.00 1.01
N MET A 53 -21.27 -9.05 1.66
CA MET A 53 -20.78 -10.41 1.41
C MET A 53 -21.13 -10.84 -0.03
N ILE A 54 -20.17 -11.42 -0.71
CA ILE A 54 -20.43 -12.15 -1.96
C ILE A 54 -20.93 -13.54 -1.58
N SER A 55 -21.91 -14.06 -2.31
CA SER A 55 -22.47 -15.40 -2.05
C SER A 55 -21.36 -16.43 -1.83
N GLY A 56 -21.48 -17.27 -0.80
CA GLY A 56 -20.50 -18.31 -0.49
C GLY A 56 -19.38 -17.92 0.46
N GLY A 57 -19.47 -16.77 1.16
CA GLY A 57 -18.54 -16.38 2.24
C GLY A 57 -17.23 -15.74 1.80
N GLY A 58 -16.94 -15.65 0.49
CA GLY A 58 -15.78 -14.95 -0.05
C GLY A 58 -15.90 -13.43 0.05
N ARG A 59 -14.78 -12.71 0.21
CA ARG A 59 -14.76 -11.25 0.32
C ARG A 59 -13.79 -10.60 -0.64
N LEU A 60 -14.17 -9.42 -1.09
CA LEU A 60 -13.27 -8.52 -1.80
C LEU A 60 -12.80 -7.44 -0.82
N ILE A 61 -11.49 -7.37 -0.60
CA ILE A 61 -10.87 -6.51 0.41
C ILE A 61 -9.87 -5.59 -0.28
N ALA A 62 -9.91 -4.29 0.00
CA ALA A 62 -8.91 -3.35 -0.44
C ALA A 62 -8.12 -2.81 0.76
N LEU A 63 -6.80 -2.94 0.73
CA LEU A 63 -5.86 -2.30 1.64
C LEU A 63 -5.19 -1.13 0.91
N THR A 64 -5.59 0.08 1.23
CA THR A 64 -5.10 1.28 0.55
C THR A 64 -4.24 2.15 1.47
N SER A 65 -3.18 2.71 0.92
CA SER A 65 -2.31 3.64 1.62
C SER A 65 -1.43 4.44 0.66
N VAL A 66 -0.95 5.59 1.11
CA VAL A 66 0.01 6.40 0.35
C VAL A 66 1.36 5.69 0.19
N ILE A 67 2.14 6.11 -0.81
CA ILE A 67 3.49 5.57 -1.02
C ILE A 67 4.35 5.83 0.22
N GLY A 68 5.16 4.83 0.58
CA GLY A 68 6.08 4.94 1.70
C GLY A 68 5.47 4.75 3.09
N SER A 69 4.18 4.47 3.21
CA SER A 69 3.50 4.20 4.48
C SER A 69 3.85 2.86 5.12
N GLY A 70 4.38 1.88 4.36
CA GLY A 70 4.67 0.54 4.83
C GLY A 70 3.62 -0.53 4.46
N LYS A 71 2.64 -0.22 3.59
CA LYS A 71 1.57 -1.17 3.19
C LYS A 71 2.08 -2.52 2.68
N THR A 72 3.16 -2.54 1.90
CA THR A 72 3.76 -3.77 1.38
C THR A 72 4.36 -4.61 2.49
N ILE A 73 4.96 -3.98 3.51
CA ILE A 73 5.50 -4.68 4.67
C ILE A 73 4.36 -5.27 5.50
N LEU A 74 3.31 -4.49 5.75
CA LEU A 74 2.11 -4.96 6.45
C LEU A 74 1.47 -6.15 5.73
N SER A 75 1.25 -6.04 4.41
CA SER A 75 0.71 -7.12 3.57
C SER A 75 1.58 -8.38 3.64
N ARG A 76 2.92 -8.24 3.60
CA ARG A 76 3.86 -9.36 3.71
C ARG A 76 3.78 -10.04 5.07
N ARG A 77 3.71 -9.27 6.16
CA ARG A 77 3.55 -9.80 7.52
C ARG A 77 2.23 -10.54 7.69
N LEU A 78 1.13 -9.94 7.24
CA LEU A 78 -0.20 -10.56 7.29
C LEU A 78 -0.20 -11.92 6.56
N ARG A 79 0.41 -11.99 5.38
CA ARG A 79 0.54 -13.26 4.66
C ARG A 79 1.34 -14.30 5.44
N ALA A 80 2.49 -13.91 5.99
CA ALA A 80 3.32 -14.81 6.79
C ALA A 80 2.60 -15.32 8.06
N GLU A 81 1.76 -14.49 8.68
CA GLU A 81 0.92 -14.88 9.80
C GLU A 81 -0.15 -15.90 9.39
N LEU A 82 -0.87 -15.65 8.28
CA LEU A 82 -1.87 -16.58 7.73
C LEU A 82 -1.25 -17.93 7.35
N GLU A 83 -0.08 -17.91 6.70
CA GLU A 83 0.67 -19.12 6.32
C GLU A 83 1.09 -19.91 7.57
N ARG A 84 1.61 -19.25 8.60
CA ARG A 84 2.00 -19.87 9.88
C ARG A 84 0.84 -20.50 10.62
N GLU A 85 -0.34 -19.87 10.62
CA GLU A 85 -1.55 -20.40 11.23
C GLU A 85 -2.10 -21.62 10.48
N GLY A 86 -1.85 -21.71 9.18
CA GLY A 86 -2.24 -22.83 8.34
C GLY A 86 -3.75 -23.03 8.18
N LYS A 87 -4.57 -22.08 8.63
CA LYS A 87 -6.05 -22.10 8.50
C LYS A 87 -6.53 -21.63 7.13
N VAL A 88 -5.74 -20.81 6.46
CA VAL A 88 -6.03 -20.21 5.16
C VAL A 88 -4.89 -20.56 4.20
N ILE A 89 -5.23 -20.89 2.96
CA ILE A 89 -4.21 -21.04 1.90
C ILE A 89 -3.96 -19.64 1.33
N VAL A 90 -2.70 -19.21 1.34
CA VAL A 90 -2.29 -17.91 0.79
C VAL A 90 -1.82 -18.09 -0.63
N SER A 91 -2.46 -17.40 -1.56
CA SER A 91 -2.08 -17.34 -2.97
C SER A 91 -1.64 -15.93 -3.35
N ARG A 92 -0.73 -15.82 -4.32
CA ARG A 92 -0.16 -14.54 -4.78
C ARG A 92 -0.17 -14.42 -6.30
N ALA A 93 -0.73 -13.32 -6.78
CA ALA A 93 -0.56 -12.96 -8.18
C ALA A 93 0.85 -12.43 -8.42
N LEU A 94 1.70 -13.23 -9.03
CA LEU A 94 3.07 -12.86 -9.39
C LEU A 94 3.08 -12.30 -10.82
N SER A 95 3.26 -11.01 -10.97
CA SER A 95 3.50 -10.36 -12.26
C SER A 95 4.42 -9.16 -12.07
N VAL A 96 5.39 -9.01 -12.97
CA VAL A 96 6.27 -7.84 -13.03
C VAL A 96 5.48 -6.63 -13.55
N ASP A 97 4.64 -6.84 -14.56
CA ASP A 97 3.77 -5.81 -15.12
C ASP A 97 2.34 -6.00 -14.61
N LYS A 98 1.95 -5.16 -13.65
CA LYS A 98 0.64 -5.25 -12.99
C LYS A 98 -0.52 -4.92 -13.92
N ALA A 99 -0.32 -4.04 -14.90
CA ALA A 99 -1.33 -3.71 -15.89
C ALA A 99 -1.72 -4.90 -16.78
N LYS A 100 -0.84 -5.91 -16.90
CA LYS A 100 -1.08 -7.14 -17.64
C LYS A 100 -1.72 -8.27 -16.82
N ILE A 101 -1.97 -8.05 -15.53
CA ILE A 101 -2.70 -9.03 -14.72
C ILE A 101 -4.11 -9.20 -15.29
N SER A 102 -4.42 -10.42 -15.65
CA SER A 102 -5.73 -10.83 -16.20
C SER A 102 -6.32 -11.97 -15.37
N VAL A 103 -7.63 -12.20 -15.50
CA VAL A 103 -8.30 -13.31 -14.80
C VAL A 103 -7.67 -14.68 -15.09
N PRO A 104 -7.30 -15.02 -16.34
CA PRO A 104 -6.58 -16.26 -16.62
C PRO A 104 -5.26 -16.40 -15.84
N LEU A 105 -4.52 -15.31 -15.66
CA LEU A 105 -3.28 -15.30 -14.86
C LEU A 105 -3.57 -15.55 -13.38
N LEU A 106 -4.63 -14.94 -12.83
CA LEU A 106 -5.05 -15.14 -11.44
C LEU A 106 -5.51 -16.58 -11.20
N ILE A 107 -6.28 -17.14 -12.14
CA ILE A 107 -6.67 -18.55 -12.11
C ILE A 107 -5.43 -19.45 -12.15
N ALA A 108 -4.45 -19.15 -12.99
CA ALA A 108 -3.20 -19.92 -13.05
C ALA A 108 -2.44 -19.89 -11.71
N ALA A 109 -2.35 -18.73 -11.06
CA ALA A 109 -1.74 -18.62 -9.74
C ALA A 109 -2.46 -19.51 -8.71
N LEU A 110 -3.79 -19.47 -8.68
CA LEU A 110 -4.60 -20.35 -7.82
C LEU A 110 -4.36 -21.84 -8.10
N PHE A 111 -4.25 -22.23 -9.37
CA PHE A 111 -3.93 -23.61 -9.72
C PHE A 111 -2.58 -24.04 -9.15
N TYR A 112 -1.53 -23.22 -9.28
CA TYR A 112 -0.19 -23.52 -8.75
C TYR A 112 -0.15 -23.61 -7.22
N ASP A 113 -0.86 -22.71 -6.54
CA ASP A 113 -0.84 -22.62 -5.09
C ASP A 113 -1.74 -23.67 -4.40
N LEU A 114 -2.80 -24.14 -5.10
CA LEU A 114 -3.75 -25.13 -4.58
C LEU A 114 -3.41 -26.57 -4.98
N SER A 115 -2.62 -26.76 -6.03
CA SER A 115 -2.28 -28.10 -6.49
C SER A 115 -1.16 -28.73 -5.67
N PRO A 116 -1.30 -29.96 -5.18
CA PRO A 116 -0.24 -30.69 -4.52
C PRO A 116 0.86 -31.17 -5.49
N GLU A 117 0.58 -31.15 -6.80
CA GLU A 117 1.48 -31.62 -7.84
C GLU A 117 2.41 -30.51 -8.31
N LYS A 118 3.71 -30.86 -8.55
CA LYS A 118 4.69 -29.92 -9.10
C LYS A 118 4.42 -29.50 -10.55
N GLN A 119 3.68 -30.32 -11.32
CA GLN A 119 3.30 -30.05 -12.70
C GLN A 119 1.80 -29.90 -12.80
N VAL A 120 1.34 -28.66 -12.93
CA VAL A 120 -0.07 -28.34 -13.08
C VAL A 120 -0.40 -28.22 -14.56
N LYS A 121 -1.29 -29.07 -15.06
CA LYS A 121 -1.88 -28.94 -16.41
C LYS A 121 -3.13 -28.07 -16.33
N ILE A 122 -3.03 -26.86 -16.84
CA ILE A 122 -4.18 -25.93 -16.89
C ILE A 122 -4.80 -26.02 -18.29
N SER A 123 -6.10 -26.33 -18.34
CA SER A 123 -6.83 -26.41 -19.61
C SER A 123 -6.85 -25.05 -20.33
N SER A 124 -6.65 -25.06 -21.63
CA SER A 124 -6.85 -23.88 -22.49
C SER A 124 -8.33 -23.53 -22.66
N GLN A 125 -9.23 -24.53 -22.54
CA GLN A 125 -10.68 -24.31 -22.60
C GLN A 125 -11.18 -23.67 -21.31
N SER A 126 -11.87 -22.52 -21.41
CA SER A 126 -12.33 -21.74 -20.27
C SER A 126 -13.21 -22.54 -19.32
N GLU A 127 -14.26 -23.16 -19.87
CA GLU A 127 -15.23 -23.91 -19.07
C GLU A 127 -14.62 -25.09 -18.31
N ARG A 128 -13.72 -25.83 -18.94
CA ARG A 128 -13.02 -26.94 -18.28
C ARG A 128 -12.08 -26.41 -17.18
N ARG A 129 -11.37 -25.35 -17.46
CA ARG A 129 -10.47 -24.69 -16.48
C ARG A 129 -11.23 -24.21 -15.25
N GLU A 130 -12.43 -23.64 -15.44
CA GLU A 130 -13.29 -23.17 -14.35
C GLU A 130 -13.80 -24.33 -13.48
N ARG A 131 -14.22 -25.43 -14.08
CA ARG A 131 -14.61 -26.67 -13.36
C ARG A 131 -13.45 -27.30 -12.60
N ASP A 132 -12.29 -27.38 -13.23
CA ASP A 132 -11.07 -27.90 -12.60
C ASP A 132 -10.67 -27.01 -11.39
N LEU A 133 -10.84 -25.67 -11.49
CA LEU A 133 -10.60 -24.74 -10.39
C LEU A 133 -11.57 -25.01 -9.22
N GLN A 134 -12.87 -25.15 -9.49
CA GLN A 134 -13.87 -25.47 -8.47
C GLN A 134 -13.54 -26.77 -7.72
N GLU A 135 -13.08 -27.80 -8.46
CA GLU A 135 -12.67 -29.07 -7.88
C GLU A 135 -11.43 -28.93 -6.98
N LEU A 136 -10.44 -28.11 -7.36
CA LEU A 136 -9.28 -27.82 -6.52
C LEU A 136 -9.68 -27.16 -5.20
N PHE A 137 -10.59 -26.18 -5.23
CA PHE A 137 -11.10 -25.53 -4.01
C PHE A 137 -11.85 -26.52 -3.12
N ARG A 138 -12.66 -27.40 -3.70
CA ARG A 138 -13.39 -28.43 -2.96
C ARG A 138 -12.45 -29.40 -2.24
N ARG A 139 -11.34 -29.78 -2.89
CA ARG A 139 -10.30 -30.66 -2.30
C ARG A 139 -9.50 -29.97 -1.23
N ALA A 140 -9.23 -28.69 -1.37
CA ALA A 140 -8.44 -27.89 -0.43
C ALA A 140 -9.10 -27.79 0.96
N LYS A 141 -10.45 -27.76 1.03
CA LYS A 141 -11.26 -27.71 2.26
C LYS A 141 -10.90 -26.56 3.21
N LYS A 142 -10.18 -25.56 2.73
CA LYS A 142 -9.73 -24.38 3.48
C LYS A 142 -10.08 -23.12 2.69
N PRO A 143 -10.37 -22.01 3.37
CA PRO A 143 -10.47 -20.72 2.72
C PRO A 143 -9.15 -20.37 2.02
N VAL A 144 -9.26 -19.68 0.89
CA VAL A 144 -8.11 -19.19 0.12
C VAL A 144 -8.12 -17.68 0.11
N ALA A 145 -6.96 -17.07 0.35
CA ALA A 145 -6.74 -15.64 0.25
C ALA A 145 -5.77 -15.32 -0.89
N LEU A 146 -6.28 -14.71 -1.95
CA LEU A 146 -5.46 -14.26 -3.08
C LEU A 146 -5.02 -12.81 -2.87
N PHE A 147 -3.71 -12.58 -2.77
CA PHE A 147 -3.13 -11.24 -2.61
C PHE A 147 -2.65 -10.69 -3.95
N ILE A 148 -3.06 -9.46 -4.26
CA ILE A 148 -2.66 -8.73 -5.45
C ILE A 148 -2.06 -7.41 -5.01
N ASP A 149 -0.74 -7.28 -5.09
CA ASP A 149 -0.02 -6.03 -4.81
C ASP A 149 -0.11 -5.08 -6.02
N ASP A 150 -0.02 -3.77 -5.76
CA ASP A 150 -0.13 -2.68 -6.74
C ASP A 150 -1.42 -2.75 -7.57
N ALA A 151 -2.52 -3.11 -6.91
CA ALA A 151 -3.82 -3.31 -7.54
C ALA A 151 -4.43 -2.03 -8.16
N HIS A 152 -3.85 -0.86 -7.87
CA HIS A 152 -4.22 0.42 -8.50
C HIS A 152 -3.84 0.49 -9.99
N ASP A 153 -2.95 -0.40 -10.46
CA ASP A 153 -2.56 -0.54 -11.86
C ASP A 153 -3.40 -1.57 -12.62
N LEU A 154 -4.30 -2.29 -11.93
CA LEU A 154 -5.16 -3.26 -12.58
C LEU A 154 -6.12 -2.60 -13.58
N HIS A 155 -6.25 -3.23 -14.74
CA HIS A 155 -7.23 -2.79 -15.72
C HIS A 155 -8.66 -2.90 -15.15
N PRO A 156 -9.56 -1.92 -15.36
CA PRO A 156 -10.93 -1.93 -14.84
C PRO A 156 -11.70 -3.23 -15.15
N LYS A 157 -11.54 -3.82 -16.34
CA LYS A 157 -12.14 -5.10 -16.70
C LYS A 157 -11.68 -6.25 -15.79
N THR A 158 -10.42 -6.24 -15.35
CA THR A 158 -9.90 -7.23 -14.40
C THR A 158 -10.56 -7.06 -13.05
N LEU A 159 -10.65 -5.83 -12.54
CA LEU A 159 -11.34 -5.54 -11.28
C LEU A 159 -12.80 -6.03 -11.29
N THR A 160 -13.55 -5.74 -12.37
CA THR A 160 -14.94 -6.22 -12.54
C THR A 160 -15.03 -7.75 -12.53
N ALA A 161 -14.07 -8.42 -13.13
CA ALA A 161 -14.08 -9.88 -13.22
C ALA A 161 -13.69 -10.59 -11.91
N LEU A 162 -13.06 -9.88 -10.93
CA LEU A 162 -12.72 -10.47 -9.62
C LEU A 162 -13.96 -10.95 -8.85
N LYS A 163 -15.07 -10.20 -8.93
CA LYS A 163 -16.34 -10.59 -8.34
C LYS A 163 -16.80 -11.95 -8.89
N ARG A 164 -16.81 -12.09 -10.24
CA ARG A 164 -17.21 -13.33 -10.90
C ARG A 164 -16.31 -14.50 -10.53
N LEU A 165 -15.01 -14.26 -10.32
CA LEU A 165 -14.08 -15.29 -9.87
C LEU A 165 -14.44 -15.79 -8.45
N ILE A 166 -14.81 -14.89 -7.53
CA ILE A 166 -15.27 -15.27 -6.19
C ILE A 166 -16.58 -16.06 -6.29
N GLU A 167 -17.53 -15.60 -7.10
CA GLU A 167 -18.83 -16.27 -7.30
C GLU A 167 -18.64 -17.68 -7.89
N LEU A 168 -17.79 -17.82 -8.92
CA LEU A 168 -17.46 -19.10 -9.53
C LEU A 168 -16.92 -20.10 -8.51
N VAL A 169 -16.00 -19.67 -7.64
CA VAL A 169 -15.43 -20.52 -6.59
C VAL A 169 -16.50 -20.92 -5.57
N ALA A 170 -17.36 -19.96 -5.20
CA ALA A 170 -18.44 -20.19 -4.24
C ALA A 170 -19.49 -21.21 -4.76
N GLU A 171 -19.85 -21.14 -6.04
CA GLU A 171 -20.74 -22.12 -6.71
C GLU A 171 -20.16 -23.53 -6.64
N GLY A 172 -18.82 -23.67 -6.68
CA GLY A 172 -18.12 -24.94 -6.48
C GLY A 172 -18.00 -25.39 -5.02
N GLY A 173 -18.56 -24.63 -4.05
CA GLY A 173 -18.46 -24.91 -2.62
C GLY A 173 -17.14 -24.50 -1.99
N GLY A 174 -16.30 -23.69 -2.69
CA GLY A 174 -15.07 -23.11 -2.18
C GLY A 174 -15.27 -21.73 -1.56
N GLN A 175 -14.24 -21.24 -0.86
CA GLN A 175 -14.21 -19.88 -0.31
C GLN A 175 -12.95 -19.17 -0.79
N LEU A 176 -13.14 -18.07 -1.55
CA LEU A 176 -12.06 -17.23 -2.06
C LEU A 176 -12.25 -15.80 -1.57
N SER A 177 -11.27 -15.29 -0.82
CA SER A 177 -11.15 -13.86 -0.51
C SER A 177 -10.02 -13.26 -1.34
N ILE A 178 -10.23 -12.07 -1.91
CA ILE A 178 -9.23 -11.36 -2.71
C ILE A 178 -8.83 -10.09 -1.98
N VAL A 179 -7.54 -9.95 -1.71
CA VAL A 179 -6.95 -8.79 -1.03
C VAL A 179 -6.18 -7.95 -2.03
N LEU A 180 -6.73 -6.80 -2.37
CA LEU A 180 -6.13 -5.80 -3.25
C LEU A 180 -5.31 -4.82 -2.43
N VAL A 181 -4.02 -4.76 -2.65
CA VAL A 181 -3.12 -3.81 -1.97
C VAL A 181 -2.74 -2.73 -2.95
N GLY A 182 -2.99 -1.46 -2.61
CA GLY A 182 -2.76 -0.38 -3.56
C GLY A 182 -2.70 1.01 -2.95
N HIS A 183 -2.68 2.01 -3.82
CA HIS A 183 -2.68 3.42 -3.45
C HIS A 183 -4.12 3.93 -3.24
N PRO A 184 -4.32 5.10 -2.63
CA PRO A 184 -5.63 5.71 -2.44
C PRO A 184 -6.44 5.86 -3.75
N LYS A 185 -5.75 6.02 -4.88
CA LYS A 185 -6.35 5.99 -6.22
C LYS A 185 -7.26 4.78 -6.44
N LEU A 186 -6.86 3.59 -5.97
CA LEU A 186 -7.70 2.38 -6.08
C LEU A 186 -9.08 2.59 -5.44
N LYS A 187 -9.14 3.20 -4.26
CA LYS A 187 -10.41 3.53 -3.57
C LYS A 187 -11.25 4.50 -4.39
N ASN A 188 -10.63 5.52 -5.00
CA ASN A 188 -11.32 6.50 -5.81
C ASN A 188 -11.82 5.89 -7.14
N ASP A 189 -11.02 5.03 -7.78
CA ASP A 189 -11.43 4.30 -8.98
C ASP A 189 -12.65 3.40 -8.73
N LEU A 190 -12.73 2.75 -7.57
CA LEU A 190 -13.86 1.90 -7.17
C LEU A 190 -15.13 2.68 -6.87
N ARG A 191 -15.06 3.99 -6.63
CA ARG A 191 -16.23 4.86 -6.43
C ARG A 191 -16.84 5.38 -7.73
N ARG A 192 -16.18 5.15 -8.87
CA ARG A 192 -16.71 5.57 -10.17
C ARG A 192 -18.00 4.82 -10.51
N PRO A 193 -18.98 5.45 -11.16
CA PRO A 193 -20.27 4.81 -11.47
C PRO A 193 -20.15 3.45 -12.17
N LYS A 194 -19.16 3.30 -13.06
CA LYS A 194 -18.90 2.02 -13.75
C LYS A 194 -18.38 0.91 -12.84
N MET A 195 -17.95 1.24 -11.62
CA MET A 195 -17.37 0.32 -10.65
C MET A 195 -18.21 0.17 -9.38
N GLU A 196 -19.37 0.84 -9.30
CA GLU A 196 -20.26 0.90 -8.13
C GLU A 196 -20.63 -0.50 -7.61
N GLU A 197 -21.01 -1.40 -8.51
CA GLU A 197 -21.38 -2.78 -8.15
C GLU A 197 -20.27 -3.54 -7.40
N ILE A 198 -19.00 -3.21 -7.67
CA ILE A 198 -17.85 -3.85 -7.03
C ILE A 198 -17.47 -3.05 -5.79
N GLY A 199 -17.50 -1.73 -5.88
CA GLY A 199 -17.17 -0.82 -4.79
C GLY A 199 -18.04 -1.05 -3.56
N ASP A 200 -19.33 -1.27 -3.75
CA ASP A 200 -20.30 -1.53 -2.67
C ASP A 200 -20.09 -2.89 -1.98
N ARG A 201 -19.45 -3.84 -2.67
CA ARG A 201 -19.15 -5.17 -2.15
C ARG A 201 -17.75 -5.31 -1.57
N MET A 202 -16.95 -4.24 -1.68
CA MET A 202 -15.57 -4.23 -1.21
C MET A 202 -15.46 -3.67 0.21
N THR A 203 -14.76 -4.38 1.07
CA THR A 203 -14.35 -3.85 2.37
C THR A 203 -13.04 -3.10 2.21
N VAL A 204 -13.06 -1.79 2.45
CA VAL A 204 -11.87 -0.94 2.27
C VAL A 204 -11.23 -0.64 3.61
N PHE A 205 -9.98 -1.03 3.76
CA PHE A 205 -9.10 -0.69 4.88
C PHE A 205 -8.13 0.40 4.46
N GLU A 206 -8.14 1.51 5.17
CA GLU A 206 -7.23 2.63 4.91
C GLU A 206 -6.08 2.60 5.91
N PHE A 207 -4.91 2.21 5.42
CA PHE A 207 -3.70 2.17 6.22
C PHE A 207 -3.10 3.57 6.31
N GLY A 208 -3.32 4.24 7.43
CA GLY A 208 -2.94 5.64 7.65
C GLY A 208 -1.46 5.87 7.98
N GLY A 209 -0.60 4.87 7.80
CA GLY A 209 0.82 5.02 8.14
C GLY A 209 1.03 5.29 9.63
N LEU A 210 1.76 6.36 9.95
CA LEU A 210 2.16 6.68 11.33
C LEU A 210 1.06 7.36 12.17
N ARG A 211 0.06 7.99 11.55
CA ARG A 211 -1.09 8.62 12.25
C ARG A 211 -0.66 9.42 13.49
N ASP A 212 -0.01 10.55 13.27
CA ASP A 212 0.49 11.47 14.30
C ASP A 212 1.54 10.89 15.27
N ARG A 213 2.09 9.70 14.96
CA ARG A 213 3.17 9.07 15.71
C ARG A 213 4.54 9.20 15.02
N GLN A 214 4.74 10.26 14.23
CA GLN A 214 5.98 10.49 13.50
C GLN A 214 7.17 10.66 14.46
N ARG A 215 6.95 11.35 15.57
CA ARG A 215 8.00 11.54 16.59
C ARG A 215 8.39 10.19 17.21
N ASP A 216 7.43 9.39 17.64
CA ASP A 216 7.69 8.06 18.20
C ASP A 216 8.45 7.18 17.19
N TYR A 217 8.09 7.30 15.91
CA TYR A 217 8.76 6.58 14.85
C TYR A 217 10.21 7.01 14.66
N ILE A 218 10.50 8.32 14.70
CA ILE A 218 11.86 8.86 14.61
C ILE A 218 12.69 8.32 15.77
N ASP A 219 12.20 8.42 17.01
CA ASP A 219 12.89 7.93 18.20
C ASP A 219 13.15 6.42 18.12
N TRP A 220 12.18 5.66 17.63
CA TRP A 220 12.34 4.22 17.42
C TRP A 220 13.37 3.90 16.32
N VAL A 221 13.35 4.62 15.19
CA VAL A 221 14.31 4.44 14.10
C VAL A 221 15.73 4.73 14.58
N LEU A 222 15.93 5.83 15.31
CA LEU A 222 17.23 6.19 15.86
C LEU A 222 17.73 5.08 16.79
N LYS A 223 16.91 4.67 17.77
CA LYS A 223 17.28 3.57 18.69
C LYS A 223 17.61 2.27 17.97
N ALA A 224 16.86 1.94 16.91
CA ALA A 224 17.10 0.73 16.11
C ALA A 224 18.35 0.83 15.23
N SER A 225 18.80 2.04 14.87
CA SER A 225 19.92 2.28 13.96
C SER A 225 21.24 2.52 14.68
N LEU A 226 21.20 2.96 15.94
CA LEU A 226 22.40 3.30 16.70
C LEU A 226 23.15 2.06 17.20
N GLY A 227 24.48 2.21 17.29
CA GLY A 227 25.38 1.23 17.92
C GLY A 227 25.35 1.29 19.45
N GLN A 228 26.02 0.34 20.08
CA GLN A 228 26.11 0.30 21.54
C GLN A 228 26.76 1.57 22.11
N GLY A 229 26.15 2.13 23.16
CA GLY A 229 26.68 3.31 23.88
C GLY A 229 26.40 4.65 23.23
N VAL A 230 25.68 4.70 22.09
CA VAL A 230 25.28 5.95 21.45
C VAL A 230 23.78 6.20 21.71
N THR A 231 23.45 7.40 22.20
CA THR A 231 22.05 7.80 22.44
C THR A 231 21.51 8.66 21.30
N PRO A 232 20.18 8.68 21.07
CA PRO A 232 19.58 9.49 20.01
C PRO A 232 19.97 10.98 20.08
N GLU A 233 20.07 11.54 21.27
CA GLU A 233 20.39 12.95 21.51
C GLU A 233 21.83 13.32 21.08
N ASN A 234 22.71 12.32 21.01
CA ASN A 234 24.10 12.51 20.55
C ASN A 234 24.18 12.65 19.01
N VAL A 235 23.10 12.33 18.28
CA VAL A 235 23.11 12.32 16.82
C VAL A 235 22.11 13.28 16.19
N LEU A 236 21.00 13.55 16.87
CA LEU A 236 19.94 14.45 16.41
C LEU A 236 19.36 15.20 17.63
N THR A 237 19.24 16.52 17.53
CA THR A 237 18.62 17.32 18.58
C THR A 237 17.12 17.07 18.68
N ASP A 238 16.54 17.32 19.85
CA ASP A 238 15.09 17.17 20.08
C ASP A 238 14.26 18.08 19.16
N ASP A 239 14.70 19.32 18.97
CA ASP A 239 14.07 20.29 18.07
C ASP A 239 14.17 19.83 16.61
N GLY A 240 15.31 19.27 16.18
CA GLY A 240 15.50 18.71 14.85
C GLY A 240 14.57 17.51 14.59
N ALA A 241 14.43 16.62 15.56
CA ALA A 241 13.52 15.49 15.48
C ALA A 241 12.04 15.94 15.43
N THR A 242 11.69 16.97 16.21
CA THR A 242 10.34 17.56 16.24
C THR A 242 10.02 18.22 14.91
N LEU A 243 10.97 18.93 14.30
CA LEU A 243 10.80 19.54 12.98
C LEU A 243 10.58 18.49 11.90
N LEU A 244 11.37 17.41 11.87
CA LEU A 244 11.16 16.29 10.95
C LEU A 244 9.78 15.66 11.13
N ALA A 245 9.35 15.43 12.37
CA ALA A 245 8.05 14.86 12.70
C ALA A 245 6.88 15.75 12.23
N ALA A 246 7.02 17.05 12.32
CA ALA A 246 6.01 18.02 11.89
C ALA A 246 5.85 18.06 10.35
N LYS A 247 6.95 17.90 9.63
CA LYS A 247 6.98 18.05 8.16
C LYS A 247 6.80 16.74 7.39
N LEU A 248 7.23 15.60 7.94
CA LEU A 248 7.25 14.32 7.24
C LEU A 248 6.10 13.43 7.70
N LYS A 249 5.43 12.75 6.76
CA LYS A 249 4.19 11.99 7.04
C LYS A 249 4.38 10.47 7.00
N THR A 250 5.36 9.98 6.24
CA THR A 250 5.51 8.54 6.02
C THR A 250 6.86 8.00 6.51
N PRO A 251 6.91 6.72 6.90
CA PRO A 251 8.16 6.05 7.26
C PRO A 251 9.28 6.21 6.24
N LEU A 252 8.95 6.09 4.95
CA LEU A 252 9.91 6.23 3.86
C LEU A 252 10.48 7.66 3.80
N GLN A 253 9.62 8.68 3.89
CA GLN A 253 10.08 10.08 3.91
C GLN A 253 11.01 10.33 5.08
N ILE A 254 10.63 9.91 6.29
CA ILE A 254 11.43 10.09 7.50
C ILE A 254 12.78 9.38 7.35
N GLY A 255 12.80 8.11 6.92
CA GLY A 255 14.04 7.37 6.72
C GLY A 255 14.97 8.02 5.71
N GLN A 256 14.43 8.49 4.56
CA GLN A 256 15.21 9.18 3.53
C GLN A 256 15.76 10.52 4.02
N HIS A 257 14.96 11.33 4.73
CA HIS A 257 15.42 12.63 5.24
C HIS A 257 16.41 12.48 6.38
N LEU A 258 16.27 11.47 7.23
CA LEU A 258 17.28 11.15 8.23
C LEU A 258 18.62 10.79 7.57
N VAL A 259 18.61 9.96 6.51
CA VAL A 259 19.84 9.66 5.76
C VAL A 259 20.48 10.93 5.19
N ARG A 260 19.68 11.78 4.53
CA ARG A 260 20.18 13.05 3.97
C ARG A 260 20.70 14.01 5.05
N ALA A 261 20.01 14.09 6.20
CA ALA A 261 20.44 14.92 7.31
C ALA A 261 21.77 14.45 7.91
N PHE A 262 21.98 13.12 8.02
CA PHE A 262 23.26 12.57 8.42
C PHE A 262 24.36 12.84 7.41
N GLU A 263 24.07 12.74 6.10
CA GLU A 263 25.05 13.05 5.04
C GLU A 263 25.42 14.53 5.03
N ALA A 264 24.45 15.44 5.04
CA ALA A 264 24.67 16.87 5.08
C ALA A 264 25.39 17.33 6.37
N GLY A 265 24.97 16.79 7.52
CA GLY A 265 25.63 17.10 8.80
C GLY A 265 27.06 16.60 8.86
N PHE A 266 27.38 15.45 8.26
CA PHE A 266 28.75 14.94 8.15
C PHE A 266 29.66 15.85 7.33
N GLU A 267 29.17 16.39 6.20
CA GLU A 267 29.91 17.30 5.34
C GLU A 267 30.37 18.57 6.08
N ILE A 268 29.59 19.07 7.02
CA ILE A 268 29.91 20.27 7.83
C ILE A 268 30.41 19.93 9.24
N GLY A 269 30.57 18.64 9.57
CA GLY A 269 31.02 18.19 10.88
C GLY A 269 30.02 18.41 12.04
N ALA A 270 28.74 18.62 11.73
CA ALA A 270 27.69 18.81 12.74
C ALA A 270 27.36 17.52 13.49
N LYS A 271 27.47 17.52 14.80
CA LYS A 271 27.08 16.44 15.71
C LYS A 271 26.76 16.97 17.10
N PRO A 272 25.53 16.87 17.58
CA PRO A 272 24.33 16.33 16.91
C PRO A 272 23.86 17.21 15.74
N ILE A 273 23.01 16.63 14.88
CA ILE A 273 22.29 17.36 13.83
C ILE A 273 21.26 18.27 14.49
N ASP A 274 21.29 19.54 14.15
CA ASP A 274 20.36 20.56 14.65
C ASP A 274 19.24 20.90 13.63
N THR A 275 18.39 21.85 13.99
CA THR A 275 17.31 22.36 13.15
C THR A 275 17.82 22.98 11.85
N GLY A 276 18.98 23.64 11.85
CA GLY A 276 19.55 24.28 10.66
C GLY A 276 19.91 23.25 9.58
N VAL A 277 20.51 22.13 9.96
CA VAL A 277 20.79 21.02 9.03
C VAL A 277 19.48 20.39 8.55
N VAL A 278 18.50 20.20 9.45
CA VAL A 278 17.20 19.63 9.10
C VAL A 278 16.47 20.53 8.10
N GLU A 279 16.42 21.83 8.30
CA GLU A 279 15.81 22.79 7.38
C GLU A 279 16.47 22.78 6.00
N ALA A 280 17.79 22.67 5.95
CA ALA A 280 18.53 22.58 4.68
C ALA A 280 18.15 21.36 3.84
N VAL A 281 17.80 20.22 4.47
CA VAL A 281 17.41 18.99 3.77
C VAL A 281 15.89 18.86 3.54
N LEU A 282 15.08 19.62 4.27
CA LEU A 282 13.65 19.75 4.02
C LEU A 282 13.45 20.64 2.80
N SER A 283 13.48 20.06 1.60
CA SER A 283 13.23 20.82 0.38
C SER A 283 11.82 21.41 0.37
N SER A 284 11.68 22.61 -0.20
CA SER A 284 10.39 23.28 -0.45
C SER A 284 9.40 22.43 -1.30
N GLN A 285 9.89 21.38 -1.95
CA GLN A 285 9.12 20.49 -2.83
C GLN A 285 8.22 19.47 -2.10
N LEU A 286 8.26 19.39 -0.77
CA LEU A 286 7.41 18.45 -0.03
C LEU A 286 5.92 18.79 -0.07
N ASP A 287 5.62 20.08 -0.20
CA ASP A 287 4.26 20.60 -0.25
C ASP A 287 3.76 20.83 -1.70
N ASP A 288 4.59 20.57 -2.70
CA ASP A 288 4.21 20.70 -4.11
C ASP A 288 3.13 19.67 -4.48
N LEU A 289 2.23 20.08 -5.36
CA LEU A 289 1.08 19.30 -5.81
C LEU A 289 1.49 17.96 -6.46
N GLU A 290 2.54 17.96 -7.29
CA GLU A 290 3.00 16.77 -8.01
C GLU A 290 3.46 15.65 -7.05
N PRO A 291 4.33 15.89 -6.05
CA PRO A 291 4.68 14.88 -5.05
C PRO A 291 3.49 14.39 -4.22
N GLN A 292 2.51 15.25 -3.92
CA GLN A 292 1.31 14.86 -3.19
C GLN A 292 0.45 13.89 -4.01
N LEU A 293 0.17 14.21 -5.26
CA LEU A 293 -0.61 13.37 -6.17
C LEU A 293 0.10 12.05 -6.46
N THR A 294 1.41 12.08 -6.71
CA THR A 294 2.22 10.88 -6.96
C THR A 294 2.19 9.92 -5.77
N ARG A 295 2.32 10.41 -4.54
CA ARG A 295 2.23 9.58 -3.32
C ARG A 295 0.89 8.87 -3.16
N ASN A 296 -0.16 9.44 -3.72
CA ASN A 296 -1.50 8.87 -3.74
C ASN A 296 -1.75 7.96 -4.96
N GLY A 297 -0.75 7.78 -5.84
CA GLY A 297 -0.81 6.91 -7.00
C GLY A 297 -1.30 7.58 -8.28
N TYR A 298 -1.34 8.91 -8.31
CA TYR A 298 -1.72 9.67 -9.51
C TYR A 298 -0.48 10.15 -10.25
N ASP A 299 -0.26 9.60 -11.44
CA ASP A 299 0.72 10.07 -12.40
C ASP A 299 0.08 10.99 -13.46
N LEU A 300 0.90 11.61 -14.29
CA LEU A 300 0.45 12.48 -15.37
C LEU A 300 -0.63 11.82 -16.24
N ARG A 301 -0.42 10.54 -16.58
CA ARG A 301 -1.34 9.80 -17.45
C ARG A 301 -2.70 9.59 -16.79
N SER A 302 -2.71 9.17 -15.53
CA SER A 302 -3.93 8.97 -14.74
C SER A 302 -4.74 10.26 -14.62
N LEU A 303 -4.06 11.41 -14.40
CA LEU A 303 -4.71 12.71 -14.30
C LEU A 303 -5.31 13.16 -15.64
N VAL A 304 -4.58 12.97 -16.74
CA VAL A 304 -5.05 13.26 -18.10
C VAL A 304 -6.30 12.44 -18.42
N GLU A 305 -6.26 11.14 -18.18
CA GLU A 305 -7.39 10.23 -18.45
C GLU A 305 -8.61 10.51 -17.54
N GLN A 306 -8.38 10.88 -16.29
CA GLN A 306 -9.46 11.08 -15.31
C GLN A 306 -10.21 12.39 -15.50
N PHE A 307 -9.48 13.47 -15.83
CA PHE A 307 -10.06 14.83 -15.91
C PHE A 307 -10.21 15.31 -17.35
N ASP A 308 -10.04 14.42 -18.34
CA ASP A 308 -10.12 14.74 -19.78
C ASP A 308 -9.34 16.00 -20.16
N ALA A 309 -8.21 16.21 -19.49
CA ALA A 309 -7.36 17.39 -19.66
C ALA A 309 -6.20 17.11 -20.60
N LYS A 310 -5.69 18.14 -21.28
CA LYS A 310 -4.52 17.96 -22.14
C LYS A 310 -3.25 17.69 -21.32
N PRO A 311 -2.34 16.80 -21.77
CA PRO A 311 -1.08 16.52 -21.06
C PRO A 311 -0.27 17.78 -20.74
N ALA A 312 -0.32 18.79 -21.61
CA ALA A 312 0.37 20.07 -21.41
C ALA A 312 -0.27 20.90 -20.28
N GLU A 313 -1.60 20.86 -20.12
CA GLU A 313 -2.31 21.54 -19.04
C GLU A 313 -1.96 20.93 -17.68
N ILE A 314 -2.02 19.61 -17.57
CA ILE A 314 -1.65 18.92 -16.31
C ILE A 314 -0.18 19.19 -15.95
N ARG A 315 0.76 19.15 -16.92
CA ARG A 315 2.17 19.51 -16.62
C ARG A 315 2.33 20.94 -16.11
N ARG A 316 1.61 21.89 -16.69
CA ARG A 316 1.64 23.30 -16.26
C ARG A 316 0.99 23.48 -14.89
N LEU A 317 -0.12 22.77 -14.62
CA LEU A 317 -0.73 22.73 -13.31
C LEU A 317 0.24 22.24 -12.22
N LEU A 318 0.90 21.10 -12.49
CA LEU A 318 1.86 20.50 -11.56
C LEU A 318 3.08 21.37 -11.28
N ARG A 319 3.46 22.23 -12.24
CA ARG A 319 4.56 23.20 -12.10
C ARG A 319 4.12 24.56 -11.53
N GLY A 320 2.83 24.76 -11.35
CA GLY A 320 2.30 26.07 -10.92
C GLY A 320 2.25 27.14 -12.03
N ASP A 321 2.43 26.74 -13.29
CA ASP A 321 2.51 27.66 -14.47
C ASP A 321 1.20 27.74 -15.26
N LEU A 322 0.11 27.13 -14.77
CA LEU A 322 -1.19 27.14 -15.44
C LEU A 322 -1.93 28.45 -15.10
N ASP A 323 -2.80 28.90 -16.02
CA ASP A 323 -3.68 30.04 -15.80
C ASP A 323 -4.49 29.91 -14.49
N PRO A 324 -4.60 30.97 -13.65
CA PRO A 324 -5.25 30.89 -12.34
C PRO A 324 -6.71 30.43 -12.38
N GLY A 325 -7.48 30.81 -13.43
CA GLY A 325 -8.86 30.38 -13.61
C GLY A 325 -8.95 28.88 -13.85
N ARG A 326 -8.18 28.39 -14.80
CA ARG A 326 -8.14 26.96 -15.14
C ARG A 326 -7.50 26.09 -14.04
N THR A 327 -6.55 26.65 -13.30
CA THR A 327 -5.96 26.01 -12.10
C THR A 327 -7.05 25.74 -11.07
N ARG A 328 -7.89 26.73 -10.76
CA ARG A 328 -8.96 26.58 -9.77
C ARG A 328 -9.98 25.53 -10.21
N GLU A 329 -10.43 25.57 -11.46
CA GLU A 329 -11.36 24.58 -12.01
C GLU A 329 -10.84 23.15 -11.86
N LEU A 330 -9.62 22.88 -12.32
CA LEU A 330 -9.01 21.55 -12.23
C LEU A 330 -8.79 21.10 -10.79
N LEU A 331 -8.37 21.99 -9.89
CA LEU A 331 -8.20 21.65 -8.47
C LEU A 331 -9.56 21.34 -7.81
N ASP A 332 -10.62 22.06 -8.15
CA ASP A 332 -11.97 21.80 -7.61
C ASP A 332 -12.51 20.46 -8.15
N GLU A 333 -12.33 20.16 -9.43
CA GLU A 333 -12.65 18.84 -10.01
C GLU A 333 -11.87 17.72 -9.32
N MET A 334 -10.56 17.90 -9.07
CA MET A 334 -9.71 16.94 -8.37
C MET A 334 -10.19 16.70 -6.93
N ARG A 335 -10.52 17.79 -6.19
CA ARG A 335 -11.10 17.69 -4.83
C ARG A 335 -12.43 16.95 -4.83
N ALA A 336 -13.32 17.28 -5.77
CA ALA A 336 -14.60 16.59 -5.92
C ALA A 336 -14.44 15.10 -6.20
N ALA A 337 -13.39 14.73 -6.94
CA ALA A 337 -13.00 13.33 -7.19
C ALA A 337 -12.25 12.69 -6.03
N GLY A 338 -12.01 13.41 -4.93
CA GLY A 338 -11.34 12.90 -3.73
C GLY A 338 -9.81 12.84 -3.82
N LEU A 339 -9.19 13.63 -4.71
CA LEU A 339 -7.74 13.76 -4.75
C LEU A 339 -7.26 14.73 -3.66
N PRO A 340 -6.07 14.50 -3.10
CA PRO A 340 -5.44 15.40 -2.15
C PRO A 340 -4.84 16.61 -2.90
N THR A 341 -5.54 17.74 -2.89
CA THR A 341 -5.08 18.99 -3.52
C THR A 341 -5.33 20.18 -2.59
#